data_b0c596e51fafc056ff1c894a592a1843
#
_entry.id   b0c596e51fafc056ff1c894a592a1843
#
_cell.length_a   1.000
_cell.length_b   1.000
_cell.length_c   1.000
_cell.angle_alpha   90.00
_cell.angle_beta   90.00
_cell.angle_gamma   90.00
#
_symmetry.space_group_name_H-M   'P 1'
#
loop_
_entity.id
_entity.type
_entity.pdbx_description
1 polymer ?
#
loop_
_entity_poly.entity_id
_entity_poly.type
_entity_poly.pdbx_seq_one_letter_code
_entity_poly.pdbx_strand_id
1 'polypeptide(L)'
;IHLMKGAFMNQYIIRGGHPLFGEVTISGAKNAAVGIIPAALLVDGVCRIENIPQISDVTLLLNILEELGARIRVLNRHAVELDCHAIHSTHPSYEMARRIRASYYLIGALLGRFGEATVAMPGGCDFGVRPIDQHIKGFTAMGAEVKVESGFIQASAKGGRLTGTSIYLDVVSVGATMNIMMAAVLAKGTTIIENAAKEPHIVDLANFLNSMGADVKGAGTDSIKIRGVDRLAGGSYCIIPDQIEAGTYMAAVAAAGGQVLIKNVIPKHLDCISAKLVEMGVHVEDRGDAVLVRRSGPLQKTNVKTMPYPGFPTDMQPQIAAVLATAQGTSIVNENVWNSRFKYIDELKRMGANIQADGHVAVIEGVEHLQGAPVQACDLRAGAAMVIAGLSAEGVTELSQVQFIERGYEDLVDKLRAVGADIRVVDAPDVTEQKEAHIG
;
A
#
# COMPACT_ATOMS: atom_id res chain seq x y z
N ILE A 1 -21.89 8.46 39.07
CA ILE A 1 -22.25 8.74 37.69
C ILE A 1 -20.95 8.77 36.90
N HIS A 2 -20.55 7.59 36.37
CA HIS A 2 -19.43 7.49 35.43
C HIS A 2 -19.99 7.89 34.06
N LEU A 3 -19.65 9.09 33.60
CA LEU A 3 -19.78 9.45 32.20
C LEU A 3 -18.89 8.50 31.38
N MET A 4 -19.50 7.55 30.65
CA MET A 4 -18.80 6.82 29.60
C MET A 4 -18.31 7.89 28.61
N LYS A 5 -16.99 8.02 28.47
CA LYS A 5 -16.39 8.75 27.36
C LYS A 5 -16.66 7.93 26.12
N GLY A 6 -17.64 8.33 25.31
CA GLY A 6 -17.83 7.78 23.97
C GLY A 6 -16.50 7.87 23.20
N ALA A 7 -16.14 6.82 22.51
CA ALA A 7 -14.98 6.86 21.63
C ALA A 7 -15.26 7.86 20.51
N PHE A 8 -14.46 8.92 20.43
CA PHE A 8 -14.51 9.85 19.30
C PHE A 8 -13.69 9.24 18.18
N MET A 9 -14.25 9.21 16.98
CA MET A 9 -13.53 8.82 15.76
C MET A 9 -13.29 10.05 14.90
N ASN A 10 -12.09 10.17 14.35
CA ASN A 10 -11.75 11.25 13.44
C ASN A 10 -12.62 11.17 12.17
N GLN A 11 -13.04 12.34 11.69
CA GLN A 11 -13.68 12.53 10.38
C GLN A 11 -12.95 13.63 9.62
N TYR A 12 -12.97 13.56 8.29
CA TYR A 12 -12.51 14.66 7.45
C TYR A 12 -13.71 15.43 6.93
N ILE A 13 -13.68 16.75 7.12
CA ILE A 13 -14.63 17.69 6.53
C ILE A 13 -13.92 18.37 5.36
N ILE A 14 -14.43 18.18 4.16
CA ILE A 14 -13.86 18.66 2.91
C ILE A 14 -14.84 19.59 2.24
N ARG A 15 -14.44 20.84 2.01
CA ARG A 15 -15.17 21.77 1.15
C ARG A 15 -14.50 21.80 -0.21
N GLY A 16 -15.18 21.32 -1.23
CA GLY A 16 -14.66 21.26 -2.58
C GLY A 16 -14.69 22.58 -3.34
N GLY A 17 -14.28 22.55 -4.60
CA GLY A 17 -14.28 23.71 -5.49
C GLY A 17 -13.08 24.64 -5.33
N HIS A 18 -12.06 24.27 -4.59
CA HIS A 18 -10.82 25.02 -4.42
C HIS A 18 -9.69 24.41 -5.26
N PRO A 19 -9.20 25.10 -6.33
CA PRO A 19 -8.04 24.65 -7.07
C PRO A 19 -6.80 24.58 -6.18
N LEU A 20 -5.94 23.56 -6.45
CA LEU A 20 -4.74 23.31 -5.67
C LEU A 20 -3.52 24.00 -6.28
N PHE A 21 -2.72 24.68 -5.46
CA PHE A 21 -1.50 25.38 -5.89
C PHE A 21 -0.40 25.21 -4.86
N GLY A 22 0.83 25.07 -5.33
CA GLY A 22 2.00 24.98 -4.48
C GLY A 22 2.84 23.74 -4.76
N GLU A 23 3.41 23.18 -3.70
CA GLU A 23 4.25 21.99 -3.79
C GLU A 23 3.97 21.02 -2.65
N VAL A 24 4.12 19.72 -2.94
CA VAL A 24 3.97 18.65 -1.96
C VAL A 24 5.17 17.69 -2.06
N THR A 25 5.69 17.28 -0.92
CA THR A 25 6.79 16.30 -0.86
C THR A 25 6.24 14.92 -0.52
N ILE A 26 6.56 13.94 -1.35
CA ILE A 26 6.10 12.56 -1.19
C ILE A 26 6.93 11.83 -0.14
N SER A 27 6.25 11.06 0.70
CA SER A 27 6.83 10.23 1.74
C SER A 27 7.41 8.93 1.18
N GLY A 28 8.12 8.17 2.03
CA GLY A 28 8.59 6.84 1.68
C GLY A 28 7.46 5.88 1.32
N ALA A 29 7.75 4.96 0.41
CA ALA A 29 6.76 4.04 -0.13
C ALA A 29 6.25 3.06 0.94
N LYS A 30 4.94 3.11 1.22
CA LYS A 30 4.27 2.16 2.12
C LYS A 30 4.58 0.72 1.73
N ASN A 31 4.35 0.38 0.45
CA ASN A 31 4.49 -0.99 -0.03
C ASN A 31 5.94 -1.51 0.02
N ALA A 32 6.92 -0.63 -0.03
CA ALA A 32 8.32 -0.96 0.21
C ALA A 32 8.61 -1.13 1.70
N ALA A 33 8.19 -0.18 2.53
CA ALA A 33 8.41 -0.20 3.98
C ALA A 33 7.89 -1.49 4.64
N VAL A 34 6.66 -1.91 4.29
CA VAL A 34 6.06 -3.13 4.87
C VAL A 34 6.74 -4.43 4.44
N GLY A 35 7.60 -4.41 3.42
CA GLY A 35 8.46 -5.54 3.04
C GLY A 35 9.87 -5.43 3.64
N ILE A 36 10.46 -4.22 3.63
CA ILE A 36 11.83 -3.98 4.10
C ILE A 36 11.93 -4.11 5.63
N ILE A 37 10.93 -3.65 6.39
CA ILE A 37 10.94 -3.77 7.85
C ILE A 37 11.01 -5.24 8.29
N PRO A 38 10.14 -6.17 7.83
CA PRO A 38 10.31 -7.59 8.10
C PRO A 38 11.63 -8.18 7.58
N ALA A 39 12.12 -7.69 6.43
CA ALA A 39 13.39 -8.17 5.88
C ALA A 39 14.60 -7.85 6.77
N ALA A 40 14.52 -6.83 7.63
CA ALA A 40 15.56 -6.55 8.63
C ALA A 40 15.77 -7.73 9.61
N LEU A 41 14.78 -8.59 9.83
CA LEU A 41 14.93 -9.83 10.59
C LEU A 41 15.98 -10.78 10.03
N LEU A 42 16.28 -10.71 8.72
CA LEU A 42 17.29 -11.55 8.05
C LEU A 42 18.73 -11.08 8.33
N VAL A 43 18.89 -9.87 8.85
CA VAL A 43 20.20 -9.22 8.99
C VAL A 43 20.81 -9.52 10.36
N ASP A 44 22.06 -9.96 10.34
CA ASP A 44 22.88 -10.14 11.53
C ASP A 44 23.69 -8.85 11.79
N GLY A 45 23.04 -7.87 12.41
CA GLY A 45 23.60 -6.55 12.66
C GLY A 45 22.52 -5.46 12.72
N VAL A 46 22.98 -4.20 12.78
CA VAL A 46 22.09 -3.04 12.85
C VAL A 46 21.75 -2.55 11.43
N CYS A 47 20.46 -2.49 11.12
CA CYS A 47 19.92 -1.86 9.93
C CYS A 47 19.45 -0.44 10.24
N ARG A 48 20.05 0.56 9.59
CA ARG A 48 19.51 1.92 9.56
C ARG A 48 18.63 2.06 8.32
N ILE A 49 17.36 2.34 8.54
CA ILE A 49 16.38 2.53 7.47
C ILE A 49 15.89 3.97 7.49
N GLU A 50 16.03 4.64 6.36
CA GLU A 50 15.67 6.03 6.14
C GLU A 50 14.47 6.16 5.19
N ASN A 51 13.84 7.33 5.17
CA ASN A 51 12.63 7.63 4.43
C ASN A 51 11.46 6.68 4.78
N ILE A 52 11.37 6.28 6.05
CA ILE A 52 10.23 5.49 6.56
C ILE A 52 9.01 6.40 6.66
N PRO A 53 7.85 6.04 6.05
CA PRO A 53 6.65 6.82 6.19
C PRO A 53 6.03 6.69 7.59
N GLN A 54 5.49 7.79 8.12
CA GLN A 54 4.79 7.82 9.40
C GLN A 54 3.33 7.39 9.21
N ILE A 55 3.10 6.09 9.15
CA ILE A 55 1.80 5.46 8.94
C ILE A 55 1.56 4.34 9.95
N SER A 56 0.31 4.05 10.27
CA SER A 56 -0.02 3.08 11.31
C SER A 56 0.43 1.65 10.98
N ASP A 57 0.46 1.26 9.70
CA ASP A 57 0.96 -0.06 9.30
C ASP A 57 2.46 -0.23 9.61
N VAL A 58 3.27 0.82 9.46
CA VAL A 58 4.70 0.81 9.82
C VAL A 58 4.89 0.72 11.32
N THR A 59 4.17 1.55 12.09
CA THR A 59 4.24 1.52 13.55
C THR A 59 3.89 0.13 14.09
N LEU A 60 2.86 -0.50 13.55
CA LEU A 60 2.45 -1.83 13.97
C LEU A 60 3.51 -2.91 13.65
N LEU A 61 4.15 -2.83 12.47
CA LEU A 61 5.25 -3.75 12.14
C LEU A 61 6.46 -3.57 13.07
N LEU A 62 6.84 -2.33 13.37
CA LEU A 62 7.93 -2.07 14.32
C LEU A 62 7.61 -2.65 15.70
N ASN A 63 6.38 -2.46 16.20
CA ASN A 63 5.95 -3.04 17.47
C ASN A 63 5.99 -4.59 17.45
N ILE A 64 5.64 -5.22 16.32
CA ILE A 64 5.74 -6.67 16.15
C ILE A 64 7.22 -7.11 16.21
N LEU A 65 8.12 -6.40 15.53
CA LEU A 65 9.54 -6.72 15.58
C LEU A 65 10.10 -6.58 17.02
N GLU A 66 9.69 -5.55 17.75
CA GLU A 66 10.09 -5.34 19.15
C GLU A 66 9.59 -6.47 20.03
N GLU A 67 8.34 -6.92 19.88
CA GLU A 67 7.78 -8.08 20.57
C GLU A 67 8.59 -9.36 20.30
N LEU A 68 9.08 -9.54 19.05
CA LEU A 68 9.91 -10.70 18.69
C LEU A 68 11.34 -10.62 19.27
N GLY A 69 11.75 -9.47 19.81
CA GLY A 69 13.05 -9.25 20.44
C GLY A 69 13.98 -8.28 19.71
N ALA A 70 13.53 -7.61 18.66
CA ALA A 70 14.31 -6.55 18.02
C ALA A 70 14.46 -5.34 18.95
N ARG A 71 15.62 -4.67 18.89
CA ARG A 71 15.82 -3.37 19.52
C ARG A 71 15.63 -2.29 18.49
N ILE A 72 14.74 -1.35 18.78
CA ILE A 72 14.40 -0.26 17.85
C ILE A 72 14.84 1.07 18.44
N ARG A 73 15.61 1.83 17.67
CA ARG A 73 16.01 3.19 18.00
C ARG A 73 15.48 4.15 16.94
N VAL A 74 14.56 5.00 17.33
CA VAL A 74 14.07 6.08 16.47
C VAL A 74 15.13 7.18 16.42
N LEU A 75 15.66 7.48 15.23
CA LEU A 75 16.68 8.51 15.01
C LEU A 75 16.02 9.87 14.75
N ASN A 76 14.98 9.87 13.96
CA ASN A 76 14.14 11.03 13.67
C ASN A 76 12.79 10.54 13.13
N ARG A 77 11.93 11.48 12.70
CA ARG A 77 10.57 11.15 12.20
C ARG A 77 10.59 10.12 11.07
N HIS A 78 11.61 10.09 10.22
CA HIS A 78 11.67 9.25 9.01
C HIS A 78 12.86 8.29 9.00
N ALA A 79 13.51 8.04 10.14
CA ALA A 79 14.63 7.12 10.21
C ALA A 79 14.65 6.34 11.53
N VAL A 80 14.91 5.04 11.41
CA VAL A 80 15.05 4.12 12.54
C VAL A 80 16.29 3.25 12.38
N GLU A 81 16.84 2.80 13.49
CA GLU A 81 17.76 1.68 13.55
C GLU A 81 17.07 0.45 14.13
N LEU A 82 17.22 -0.67 13.44
CA LEU A 82 16.69 -1.97 13.84
C LEU A 82 17.86 -2.91 14.11
N ASP A 83 17.98 -3.38 15.35
CA ASP A 83 18.91 -4.43 15.74
C ASP A 83 18.13 -5.71 16.02
N CYS A 84 18.20 -6.64 15.08
CA CYS A 84 17.51 -7.94 15.14
C CYS A 84 18.42 -9.07 15.66
N HIS A 85 19.53 -8.75 16.35
CA HIS A 85 20.47 -9.77 16.85
C HIS A 85 19.83 -10.63 17.95
N ALA A 86 19.01 -10.06 18.82
CA ALA A 86 18.45 -10.72 20.00
C ALA A 86 17.01 -11.24 19.79
N ILE A 87 16.62 -11.57 18.56
CA ILE A 87 15.31 -12.19 18.31
C ILE A 87 15.21 -13.52 19.08
N HIS A 88 14.15 -13.63 19.85
CA HIS A 88 13.91 -14.79 20.73
C HIS A 88 12.61 -15.54 20.43
N SER A 89 11.79 -15.05 19.49
CA SER A 89 10.55 -15.70 19.10
C SER A 89 10.35 -15.64 17.58
N THR A 90 9.81 -16.71 17.01
CA THR A 90 9.35 -16.81 15.62
C THR A 90 7.82 -16.77 15.51
N HIS A 91 7.15 -16.36 16.59
CA HIS A 91 5.70 -16.38 16.77
C HIS A 91 5.22 -14.99 17.22
N PRO A 92 4.92 -14.06 16.30
CA PRO A 92 4.28 -12.79 16.67
C PRO A 92 2.90 -13.03 17.27
N SER A 93 2.48 -12.18 18.21
CA SER A 93 1.17 -12.32 18.84
C SER A 93 0.03 -12.27 17.82
N TYR A 94 -1.00 -13.09 18.07
CA TYR A 94 -2.20 -13.15 17.24
C TYR A 94 -2.85 -11.77 17.08
N GLU A 95 -2.98 -11.04 18.19
CA GLU A 95 -3.67 -9.75 18.25
C GLU A 95 -2.99 -8.68 17.39
N MET A 96 -1.68 -8.65 17.32
CA MET A 96 -0.96 -7.70 16.47
C MET A 96 -0.88 -8.17 15.02
N ALA A 97 -0.53 -9.43 14.76
CA ALA A 97 -0.34 -9.94 13.41
C ALA A 97 -1.64 -9.92 12.59
N ARG A 98 -2.81 -10.19 13.17
CA ARG A 98 -4.10 -10.16 12.48
C ARG A 98 -4.53 -8.75 12.03
N ARG A 99 -4.01 -7.68 12.66
CA ARG A 99 -4.40 -6.29 12.38
C ARG A 99 -3.79 -5.75 11.11
N ILE A 100 -2.70 -6.36 10.63
CA ILE A 100 -2.00 -5.91 9.44
C ILE A 100 -1.81 -7.06 8.45
N ARG A 101 -2.16 -6.80 7.20
CA ARG A 101 -1.95 -7.76 6.11
C ARG A 101 -0.50 -8.09 5.84
N ALA A 102 0.38 -7.10 5.97
CA ALA A 102 1.80 -7.22 5.75
C ALA A 102 2.49 -8.19 6.74
N SER A 103 1.79 -8.67 7.77
CA SER A 103 2.27 -9.75 8.64
C SER A 103 2.68 -11.01 7.88
N TYR A 104 2.16 -11.25 6.67
CA TYR A 104 2.65 -12.34 5.79
C TYR A 104 4.14 -12.27 5.51
N TYR A 105 4.72 -11.08 5.40
CA TYR A 105 6.15 -10.92 5.10
C TYR A 105 7.04 -11.41 6.22
N LEU A 106 6.51 -11.48 7.45
CA LEU A 106 7.21 -12.11 8.56
C LEU A 106 7.48 -13.59 8.32
N ILE A 107 6.63 -14.30 7.55
CA ILE A 107 6.80 -15.73 7.28
C ILE A 107 8.09 -15.97 6.52
N GLY A 108 8.31 -15.26 5.40
CA GLY A 108 9.53 -15.43 4.59
C GLY A 108 10.79 -15.02 5.33
N ALA A 109 10.73 -13.94 6.11
CA ALA A 109 11.87 -13.47 6.88
C ALA A 109 12.24 -14.43 8.03
N LEU A 110 11.27 -14.86 8.83
CA LEU A 110 11.49 -15.78 9.95
C LEU A 110 11.90 -17.18 9.46
N LEU A 111 11.21 -17.71 8.46
CA LEU A 111 11.51 -19.00 7.87
C LEU A 111 12.93 -19.00 7.24
N GLY A 112 13.30 -17.90 6.55
CA GLY A 112 14.61 -17.75 5.92
C GLY A 112 15.77 -17.73 6.91
N ARG A 113 15.61 -17.05 8.07
CA ARG A 113 16.67 -16.94 9.07
C ARG A 113 16.65 -18.05 10.12
N PHE A 114 15.47 -18.40 10.63
CA PHE A 114 15.34 -19.30 11.79
C PHE A 114 14.88 -20.71 11.40
N GLY A 115 14.49 -20.92 10.13
CA GLY A 115 13.97 -22.20 9.66
C GLY A 115 12.54 -22.50 10.10
N GLU A 116 11.89 -21.59 10.81
CA GLU A 116 10.52 -21.74 11.26
C GLU A 116 9.79 -20.39 11.38
N ALA A 117 8.48 -20.42 11.21
CA ALA A 117 7.61 -19.26 11.41
C ALA A 117 6.19 -19.70 11.74
N THR A 118 5.54 -19.05 12.69
CA THR A 118 4.11 -19.22 12.96
C THR A 118 3.47 -17.83 12.98
N VAL A 119 2.67 -17.51 11.99
CA VAL A 119 2.06 -16.20 11.83
C VAL A 119 0.55 -16.34 11.70
N ALA A 120 -0.19 -15.52 12.44
CA ALA A 120 -1.65 -15.49 12.31
C ALA A 120 -2.08 -15.15 10.89
N MET A 121 -3.11 -15.84 10.40
CA MET A 121 -3.79 -15.45 9.17
C MET A 121 -4.27 -14.00 9.33
N PRO A 122 -3.89 -13.08 8.44
CA PRO A 122 -4.31 -11.70 8.58
C PRO A 122 -5.83 -11.60 8.48
N GLY A 123 -6.40 -10.89 9.44
CA GLY A 123 -7.80 -10.50 9.45
C GLY A 123 -8.11 -9.61 8.24
N GLY A 124 -9.37 -9.54 7.85
CA GLY A 124 -9.80 -8.99 6.59
C GLY A 124 -9.40 -7.54 6.29
N CYS A 125 -9.03 -7.32 5.05
CA CYS A 125 -9.59 -6.23 4.30
C CYS A 125 -10.73 -6.81 3.47
N ASP A 126 -11.79 -6.07 3.29
CA ASP A 126 -13.05 -6.46 2.65
C ASP A 126 -12.96 -6.79 1.15
N PHE A 127 -11.77 -7.02 0.60
CA PHE A 127 -11.54 -7.39 -0.81
C PHE A 127 -11.66 -8.89 -1.11
N GLY A 128 -12.17 -9.69 -0.15
CA GLY A 128 -12.26 -11.13 -0.28
C GLY A 128 -11.02 -11.89 0.20
N VAL A 129 -11.09 -13.22 0.14
CA VAL A 129 -10.00 -14.14 0.50
C VAL A 129 -8.83 -13.89 -0.46
N ARG A 130 -7.68 -13.49 0.07
CA ARG A 130 -6.45 -13.50 -0.72
C ARG A 130 -5.80 -14.86 -0.60
N PRO A 131 -5.65 -15.56 -1.72
CA PRO A 131 -4.98 -16.85 -1.70
C PRO A 131 -3.51 -16.66 -1.29
N ILE A 132 -3.04 -17.50 -0.38
CA ILE A 132 -1.63 -17.64 0.00
C ILE A 132 -0.98 -18.85 -0.69
N ASP A 133 -1.68 -19.43 -1.66
CA ASP A 133 -1.28 -20.63 -2.40
C ASP A 133 0.09 -20.47 -3.05
N GLN A 134 0.39 -19.31 -3.65
CA GLN A 134 1.68 -19.05 -4.28
C GLN A 134 2.82 -18.91 -3.25
N HIS A 135 2.53 -18.36 -2.06
CA HIS A 135 3.50 -18.36 -0.94
C HIS A 135 3.79 -19.78 -0.47
N ILE A 136 2.76 -20.59 -0.23
CA ILE A 136 2.88 -21.98 0.19
C ILE A 136 3.63 -22.80 -0.88
N LYS A 137 3.27 -22.62 -2.15
CA LYS A 137 3.97 -23.28 -3.28
C LYS A 137 5.47 -22.98 -3.24
N GLY A 138 5.85 -21.72 -3.08
CA GLY A 138 7.25 -21.32 -3.03
C GLY A 138 8.00 -21.92 -1.84
N PHE A 139 7.45 -21.80 -0.64
CA PHE A 139 8.09 -22.34 0.57
C PHE A 139 8.19 -23.87 0.53
N THR A 140 7.15 -24.56 0.05
CA THR A 140 7.16 -26.02 -0.09
C THR A 140 8.18 -26.48 -1.11
N ALA A 141 8.30 -25.80 -2.25
CA ALA A 141 9.31 -26.08 -3.26
C ALA A 141 10.74 -25.95 -2.69
N MET A 142 10.96 -25.00 -1.78
CA MET A 142 12.24 -24.80 -1.08
C MET A 142 12.48 -25.77 0.09
N GLY A 143 11.56 -26.74 0.31
CA GLY A 143 11.70 -27.79 1.32
C GLY A 143 11.08 -27.47 2.67
N ALA A 144 10.21 -26.48 2.77
CA ALA A 144 9.43 -26.24 3.98
C ALA A 144 8.19 -27.14 4.04
N GLU A 145 7.81 -27.55 5.24
CA GLU A 145 6.48 -28.03 5.55
C GLU A 145 5.61 -26.84 5.96
N VAL A 146 4.48 -26.66 5.29
CA VAL A 146 3.57 -25.54 5.58
C VAL A 146 2.19 -26.06 5.94
N LYS A 147 1.67 -25.65 7.09
CA LYS A 147 0.31 -25.97 7.58
C LYS A 147 -0.48 -24.70 7.78
N VAL A 148 -1.75 -24.76 7.44
CA VAL A 148 -2.70 -23.67 7.69
C VAL A 148 -3.79 -24.22 8.59
N GLU A 149 -3.69 -23.96 9.87
CA GLU A 149 -4.57 -24.56 10.88
C GLU A 149 -4.92 -23.53 11.97
N SER A 150 -6.14 -23.59 12.46
CA SER A 150 -6.60 -22.78 13.62
C SER A 150 -6.36 -21.27 13.47
N GLY A 151 -6.39 -20.74 12.25
CA GLY A 151 -6.15 -19.33 11.98
C GLY A 151 -4.68 -18.91 11.92
N PHE A 152 -3.75 -19.89 11.85
CA PHE A 152 -2.32 -19.65 11.71
C PHE A 152 -1.74 -20.30 10.46
N ILE A 153 -0.69 -19.69 9.94
CA ILE A 153 0.22 -20.27 8.96
C ILE A 153 1.47 -20.70 9.73
N GLN A 154 1.76 -21.99 9.72
CA GLN A 154 2.94 -22.58 10.34
C GLN A 154 3.84 -23.09 9.23
N ALA A 155 5.08 -22.65 9.20
CA ALA A 155 6.07 -23.07 8.23
C ALA A 155 7.35 -23.52 8.93
N SER A 156 7.92 -24.64 8.53
CA SER A 156 9.18 -25.15 9.08
C SER A 156 10.06 -25.78 8.00
N ALA A 157 11.33 -25.42 7.96
CA ALA A 157 12.30 -25.95 7.04
C ALA A 157 12.83 -27.32 7.54
N LYS A 158 12.73 -28.35 6.71
CA LYS A 158 13.33 -29.66 7.03
C LYS A 158 14.84 -29.53 7.17
N GLY A 159 15.37 -29.84 8.35
CA GLY A 159 16.79 -29.67 8.64
C GLY A 159 17.20 -28.23 9.00
N GLY A 160 16.26 -27.35 9.30
CA GLY A 160 16.49 -25.99 9.83
C GLY A 160 16.91 -24.94 8.80
N ARG A 161 17.14 -25.31 7.54
CA ARG A 161 17.52 -24.37 6.46
C ARG A 161 16.84 -24.75 5.15
N LEU A 162 16.33 -23.76 4.43
CA LEU A 162 15.72 -23.93 3.12
C LEU A 162 16.76 -24.26 2.04
N THR A 163 16.32 -24.89 0.96
CA THR A 163 17.14 -25.21 -0.21
C THR A 163 16.61 -24.48 -1.43
N GLY A 164 17.51 -23.83 -2.16
CA GLY A 164 17.19 -23.14 -3.40
C GLY A 164 16.70 -24.08 -4.50
N THR A 165 15.74 -23.60 -5.28
CA THR A 165 15.12 -24.33 -6.39
C THR A 165 14.51 -23.37 -7.40
N SER A 166 14.08 -23.88 -8.55
CA SER A 166 13.29 -23.09 -9.51
C SER A 166 11.80 -23.13 -9.13
N ILE A 167 11.17 -21.97 -9.08
CA ILE A 167 9.78 -21.79 -8.67
C ILE A 167 9.06 -20.97 -9.75
N TYR A 168 8.08 -21.57 -10.41
CA TYR A 168 7.19 -20.87 -11.33
C TYR A 168 5.93 -20.45 -10.60
N LEU A 169 5.63 -19.13 -10.57
CA LEU A 169 4.39 -18.60 -10.01
C LEU A 169 3.27 -18.72 -11.05
N ASP A 170 2.15 -19.37 -10.69
CA ASP A 170 1.02 -19.56 -11.61
C ASP A 170 0.34 -18.24 -11.96
N VAL A 171 0.42 -17.28 -11.05
CA VAL A 171 -0.04 -15.90 -11.23
C VAL A 171 1.03 -14.94 -10.71
N VAL A 172 1.15 -13.77 -11.34
CA VAL A 172 2.03 -12.70 -10.85
C VAL A 172 1.52 -12.25 -9.48
N SER A 173 2.34 -12.45 -8.45
CA SER A 173 1.99 -12.14 -7.06
C SER A 173 3.12 -11.35 -6.40
N VAL A 174 2.84 -10.09 -6.06
CA VAL A 174 3.76 -9.23 -5.31
C VAL A 174 4.12 -9.87 -3.98
N GLY A 175 3.11 -10.28 -3.21
CA GLY A 175 3.30 -10.86 -1.88
C GLY A 175 4.16 -12.13 -1.92
N ALA A 176 3.87 -13.06 -2.83
CA ALA A 176 4.64 -14.29 -2.98
C ALA A 176 6.07 -14.01 -3.45
N THR A 177 6.26 -13.12 -4.43
CA THR A 177 7.59 -12.74 -4.91
C THR A 177 8.46 -12.21 -3.78
N MET A 178 7.98 -11.24 -3.00
CA MET A 178 8.72 -10.66 -1.87
C MET A 178 9.01 -11.69 -0.78
N ASN A 179 8.02 -12.49 -0.43
CA ASN A 179 8.13 -13.48 0.65
C ASN A 179 9.11 -14.62 0.30
N ILE A 180 9.02 -15.13 -0.93
CA ILE A 180 9.97 -16.14 -1.43
C ILE A 180 11.38 -15.55 -1.54
N MET A 181 11.52 -14.31 -2.00
CA MET A 181 12.82 -13.62 -2.06
C MET A 181 13.47 -13.55 -0.68
N MET A 182 12.73 -13.12 0.36
CA MET A 182 13.24 -13.09 1.73
C MET A 182 13.63 -14.46 2.25
N ALA A 183 12.82 -15.48 2.00
CA ALA A 183 13.14 -16.86 2.40
C ALA A 183 14.37 -17.42 1.68
N ALA A 184 14.65 -16.97 0.46
CA ALA A 184 15.71 -17.50 -0.41
C ALA A 184 17.11 -16.94 -0.12
N VAL A 185 17.22 -15.72 0.42
CA VAL A 185 18.55 -15.05 0.56
C VAL A 185 19.52 -15.77 1.48
N LEU A 186 19.03 -16.56 2.43
CA LEU A 186 19.83 -17.39 3.33
C LEU A 186 19.68 -18.90 3.03
N ALA A 187 18.96 -19.30 1.99
CA ALA A 187 18.78 -20.68 1.61
C ALA A 187 20.09 -21.30 1.07
N LYS A 188 20.18 -22.62 1.09
CA LYS A 188 21.33 -23.34 0.50
C LYS A 188 21.16 -23.40 -1.02
N GLY A 189 22.14 -22.91 -1.76
CA GLY A 189 22.15 -22.98 -3.23
C GLY A 189 21.48 -21.77 -3.89
N THR A 190 20.85 -21.98 -5.04
CA THR A 190 20.25 -20.91 -5.85
C THR A 190 18.76 -21.12 -6.01
N THR A 191 17.99 -20.05 -5.80
CA THR A 191 16.55 -19.99 -6.08
C THR A 191 16.30 -19.14 -7.33
N ILE A 192 15.42 -19.60 -8.20
CA ILE A 192 14.95 -18.83 -9.35
C ILE A 192 13.44 -18.69 -9.22
N ILE A 193 12.94 -17.46 -9.22
CA ILE A 193 11.51 -17.16 -9.21
C ILE A 193 11.13 -16.75 -10.63
N GLU A 194 10.32 -17.55 -11.29
CA GLU A 194 9.80 -17.29 -12.62
C GLU A 194 8.36 -16.74 -12.53
N ASN A 195 7.97 -15.90 -13.50
CA ASN A 195 6.71 -15.14 -13.49
C ASN A 195 6.60 -14.23 -12.26
N ALA A 196 7.72 -13.68 -11.84
CA ALA A 196 7.82 -12.77 -10.68
C ALA A 196 7.11 -11.45 -10.92
N ALA A 197 6.65 -10.82 -9.85
CA ALA A 197 6.17 -9.44 -9.87
C ALA A 197 7.32 -8.45 -10.11
N LYS A 198 7.02 -7.32 -10.76
CA LYS A 198 8.02 -6.35 -11.26
C LYS A 198 7.91 -4.96 -10.61
N GLU A 199 6.98 -4.80 -9.69
CA GLU A 199 6.66 -3.53 -9.04
C GLU A 199 7.91 -2.87 -8.43
N PRO A 200 7.99 -1.53 -8.40
CA PRO A 200 9.15 -0.80 -7.86
C PRO A 200 9.58 -1.23 -6.46
N HIS A 201 8.64 -1.58 -5.59
CA HIS A 201 8.95 -2.03 -4.23
C HIS A 201 9.52 -3.47 -4.17
N ILE A 202 9.38 -4.29 -5.24
CA ILE A 202 10.11 -5.55 -5.40
C ILE A 202 11.60 -5.26 -5.63
N VAL A 203 11.89 -4.30 -6.52
CA VAL A 203 13.26 -3.86 -6.80
C VAL A 203 13.88 -3.23 -5.56
N ASP A 204 13.10 -2.44 -4.81
CA ASP A 204 13.55 -1.78 -3.59
C ASP A 204 13.91 -2.80 -2.49
N LEU A 205 13.09 -3.85 -2.30
CA LEU A 205 13.40 -4.95 -1.39
C LEU A 205 14.69 -5.68 -1.81
N ALA A 206 14.86 -5.97 -3.11
CA ALA A 206 16.07 -6.61 -3.62
C ALA A 206 17.32 -5.75 -3.40
N ASN A 207 17.20 -4.43 -3.61
CA ASN A 207 18.27 -3.46 -3.37
C ASN A 207 18.62 -3.38 -1.87
N PHE A 208 17.62 -3.35 -0.99
CA PHE A 208 17.83 -3.45 0.46
C PHE A 208 18.61 -4.71 0.82
N LEU A 209 18.15 -5.87 0.39
CA LEU A 209 18.81 -7.16 0.66
C LEU A 209 20.24 -7.18 0.12
N ASN A 210 20.46 -6.71 -1.11
CA ASN A 210 21.80 -6.64 -1.71
C ASN A 210 22.72 -5.66 -0.95
N SER A 211 22.19 -4.54 -0.46
CA SER A 211 22.98 -3.60 0.36
C SER A 211 23.41 -4.20 1.72
N MET A 212 22.69 -5.24 2.18
CA MET A 212 23.02 -6.03 3.38
C MET A 212 23.88 -7.26 3.06
N GLY A 213 24.27 -7.48 1.80
CA GLY A 213 25.16 -8.54 1.39
C GLY A 213 24.52 -9.76 0.72
N ALA A 214 23.23 -9.68 0.35
CA ALA A 214 22.60 -10.72 -0.47
C ALA A 214 23.08 -10.69 -1.93
N ASP A 215 22.77 -11.76 -2.68
CA ASP A 215 23.02 -11.86 -4.12
C ASP A 215 21.70 -12.11 -4.85
N VAL A 216 20.95 -11.03 -5.07
CA VAL A 216 19.65 -11.00 -5.77
C VAL A 216 19.82 -10.29 -7.10
N LYS A 217 19.47 -10.95 -8.21
CA LYS A 217 19.57 -10.42 -9.58
C LYS A 217 18.25 -10.58 -10.32
N GLY A 218 17.97 -9.67 -11.24
CA GLY A 218 16.78 -9.72 -12.09
C GLY A 218 15.50 -9.14 -11.46
N ALA A 219 15.56 -8.54 -10.27
CA ALA A 219 14.42 -7.82 -9.71
C ALA A 219 13.95 -6.71 -10.68
N GLY A 220 12.62 -6.60 -10.89
CA GLY A 220 12.04 -5.74 -11.94
C GLY A 220 11.85 -6.44 -13.29
N THR A 221 12.29 -7.69 -13.42
CA THR A 221 11.98 -8.56 -14.55
C THR A 221 11.07 -9.72 -14.10
N ASP A 222 10.64 -10.57 -15.03
CA ASP A 222 9.82 -11.74 -14.72
C ASP A 222 10.60 -12.94 -14.16
N SER A 223 11.93 -12.87 -14.12
CA SER A 223 12.80 -13.90 -13.57
C SER A 223 13.78 -13.30 -12.56
N ILE A 224 13.70 -13.74 -11.31
CA ILE A 224 14.58 -13.29 -10.22
C ILE A 224 15.44 -14.45 -9.78
N LYS A 225 16.76 -14.26 -9.84
CA LYS A 225 17.75 -15.25 -9.39
C LYS A 225 18.35 -14.80 -8.06
N ILE A 226 18.30 -15.68 -7.06
CA ILE A 226 18.81 -15.44 -5.71
C ILE A 226 19.80 -16.54 -5.37
N ARG A 227 21.06 -16.17 -5.17
CA ARG A 227 22.06 -17.08 -4.62
C ARG A 227 22.12 -16.90 -3.12
N GLY A 228 21.78 -17.93 -2.37
CA GLY A 228 21.81 -17.90 -0.92
C GLY A 228 23.22 -17.63 -0.38
N VAL A 229 23.28 -16.83 0.67
CA VAL A 229 24.51 -16.48 1.40
C VAL A 229 24.43 -17.00 2.83
N ASP A 230 25.56 -17.05 3.53
CA ASP A 230 25.57 -17.58 4.91
C ASP A 230 25.06 -16.57 5.93
N ARG A 231 25.23 -15.27 5.68
CA ARG A 231 24.73 -14.19 6.55
C ARG A 231 24.55 -12.89 5.77
N LEU A 232 23.68 -12.04 6.27
CA LEU A 232 23.56 -10.63 5.86
C LEU A 232 24.12 -9.75 6.97
N ALA A 233 24.87 -8.73 6.59
CA ALA A 233 25.49 -7.78 7.52
C ALA A 233 24.64 -6.51 7.64
N GLY A 234 24.74 -5.78 8.77
CA GLY A 234 24.09 -4.50 8.96
C GLY A 234 24.58 -3.43 8.00
N GLY A 235 23.74 -2.41 7.79
CA GLY A 235 24.02 -1.30 6.89
C GLY A 235 22.95 -0.23 6.92
N SER A 236 23.05 0.74 6.01
CA SER A 236 22.06 1.81 5.85
C SER A 236 21.35 1.69 4.52
N TYR A 237 20.03 1.97 4.51
CA TYR A 237 19.20 1.95 3.33
C TYR A 237 18.14 3.04 3.37
N CYS A 238 17.87 3.66 2.23
CA CYS A 238 16.82 4.65 2.07
C CYS A 238 15.70 4.07 1.19
N ILE A 239 14.48 4.03 1.73
CA ILE A 239 13.29 3.55 1.03
C ILE A 239 12.93 4.49 -0.12
N ILE A 240 12.50 3.97 -1.27
CA ILE A 240 12.02 4.76 -2.40
C ILE A 240 10.78 5.58 -2.03
N PRO A 241 10.52 6.72 -2.71
CA PRO A 241 9.29 7.49 -2.53
C PRO A 241 8.05 6.71 -3.04
N ASP A 242 6.88 7.01 -2.43
CA ASP A 242 5.63 6.31 -2.71
C ASP A 242 4.98 6.77 -4.02
N GLN A 243 4.99 5.92 -5.05
CA GLN A 243 4.34 6.18 -6.33
C GLN A 243 2.81 6.30 -6.22
N ILE A 244 2.19 5.64 -5.26
CA ILE A 244 0.72 5.67 -5.10
C ILE A 244 0.31 6.94 -4.37
N GLU A 245 1.07 7.38 -3.37
CA GLU A 245 0.88 8.70 -2.76
C GLU A 245 1.04 9.80 -3.81
N ALA A 246 2.12 9.76 -4.60
CA ALA A 246 2.35 10.71 -5.70
C ALA A 246 1.18 10.71 -6.70
N GLY A 247 0.76 9.55 -7.17
CA GLY A 247 -0.37 9.40 -8.09
C GLY A 247 -1.68 9.91 -7.50
N THR A 248 -1.87 9.77 -6.18
CA THR A 248 -3.05 10.30 -5.48
C THR A 248 -3.08 11.83 -5.49
N TYR A 249 -1.94 12.52 -5.26
CA TYR A 249 -1.86 13.97 -5.41
C TYR A 249 -2.01 14.42 -6.86
N MET A 250 -1.46 13.67 -7.84
CA MET A 250 -1.69 13.93 -9.26
C MET A 250 -3.19 13.88 -9.59
N ALA A 251 -3.90 12.85 -9.09
CA ALA A 251 -5.33 12.69 -9.25
C ALA A 251 -6.12 13.81 -8.52
N ALA A 252 -5.67 14.26 -7.35
CA ALA A 252 -6.29 15.37 -6.62
C ALA A 252 -6.21 16.68 -7.43
N VAL A 253 -5.06 16.98 -8.05
CA VAL A 253 -4.92 18.15 -8.95
C VAL A 253 -5.78 17.98 -10.20
N ALA A 254 -5.83 16.77 -10.77
CA ALA A 254 -6.72 16.48 -11.91
C ALA A 254 -8.19 16.72 -11.55
N ALA A 255 -8.64 16.34 -10.36
CA ALA A 255 -10.03 16.51 -9.91
C ALA A 255 -10.35 17.96 -9.54
N ALA A 256 -9.56 18.60 -8.68
CA ALA A 256 -9.82 19.94 -8.15
C ALA A 256 -9.39 21.07 -9.11
N GLY A 257 -8.45 20.81 -10.03
CA GLY A 257 -7.81 21.84 -10.85
C GLY A 257 -6.63 22.51 -10.16
N GLY A 258 -5.98 23.43 -10.85
CA GLY A 258 -4.82 24.15 -10.34
C GLY A 258 -3.49 23.62 -10.87
N GLN A 259 -2.41 23.85 -10.11
CA GLN A 259 -1.06 23.48 -10.47
C GLN A 259 -0.24 23.15 -9.21
N VAL A 260 0.30 21.94 -9.11
CA VAL A 260 1.14 21.51 -7.99
C VAL A 260 2.42 20.86 -8.49
N LEU A 261 3.54 21.19 -7.84
CA LEU A 261 4.82 20.49 -8.00
C LEU A 261 4.89 19.36 -6.97
N ILE A 262 4.93 18.13 -7.45
CA ILE A 262 5.02 16.93 -6.62
C ILE A 262 6.48 16.51 -6.56
N LYS A 263 7.12 16.69 -5.40
CA LYS A 263 8.56 16.49 -5.18
C LYS A 263 8.87 15.16 -4.51
N ASN A 264 10.12 14.76 -4.57
CA ASN A 264 10.61 13.48 -4.05
C ASN A 264 9.85 12.32 -4.70
N VAL A 265 9.95 12.21 -6.01
CA VAL A 265 9.36 11.13 -6.80
C VAL A 265 10.39 10.54 -7.75
N ILE A 266 10.13 9.35 -8.23
CA ILE A 266 10.82 8.73 -9.36
C ILE A 266 9.83 8.76 -10.53
N PRO A 267 9.92 9.72 -11.46
CA PRO A 267 8.91 9.91 -12.52
C PRO A 267 8.65 8.64 -13.33
N LYS A 268 9.66 7.81 -13.54
CA LYS A 268 9.54 6.51 -14.21
C LYS A 268 8.53 5.57 -13.56
N HIS A 269 8.36 5.64 -12.25
CA HIS A 269 7.35 4.86 -11.53
C HIS A 269 5.92 5.36 -11.75
N LEU A 270 5.77 6.58 -12.29
CA LEU A 270 4.49 7.25 -12.53
C LEU A 270 4.05 7.22 -14.00
N ASP A 271 4.81 6.61 -14.90
CA ASP A 271 4.59 6.66 -16.36
C ASP A 271 3.14 6.31 -16.75
N CYS A 272 2.61 5.20 -16.22
CA CYS A 272 1.26 4.75 -16.55
C CYS A 272 0.16 5.67 -15.99
N ILE A 273 0.38 6.27 -14.81
CA ILE A 273 -0.54 7.23 -14.20
C ILE A 273 -0.50 8.54 -14.99
N SER A 274 0.70 9.04 -15.27
CA SER A 274 0.93 10.25 -16.08
C SER A 274 0.28 10.14 -17.46
N ALA A 275 0.46 9.00 -18.14
CA ALA A 275 -0.13 8.75 -19.46
C ALA A 275 -1.67 8.86 -19.43
N LYS A 276 -2.33 8.28 -18.42
CA LYS A 276 -3.79 8.35 -18.30
C LYS A 276 -4.28 9.76 -17.97
N LEU A 277 -3.58 10.51 -17.12
CA LEU A 277 -3.91 11.90 -16.84
C LEU A 277 -3.73 12.80 -18.07
N VAL A 278 -2.68 12.57 -18.85
CA VAL A 278 -2.45 13.29 -20.13
C VAL A 278 -3.57 12.99 -21.14
N GLU A 279 -4.01 11.73 -21.28
CA GLU A 279 -5.18 11.37 -22.10
C GLU A 279 -6.46 12.13 -21.66
N MET A 280 -6.57 12.44 -20.36
CA MET A 280 -7.69 13.19 -19.81
C MET A 280 -7.56 14.71 -19.97
N GLY A 281 -6.47 15.21 -20.56
CA GLY A 281 -6.22 16.64 -20.79
C GLY A 281 -5.48 17.33 -19.63
N VAL A 282 -4.90 16.57 -18.71
CA VAL A 282 -4.06 17.10 -17.62
C VAL A 282 -2.63 17.26 -18.16
N HIS A 283 -2.01 18.40 -17.88
CA HIS A 283 -0.59 18.61 -18.19
C HIS A 283 0.27 17.97 -17.10
N VAL A 284 1.18 17.09 -17.50
CA VAL A 284 2.14 16.42 -16.62
C VAL A 284 3.54 16.60 -17.21
N GLU A 285 4.46 17.18 -16.41
CA GLU A 285 5.83 17.48 -16.84
C GLU A 285 6.83 16.87 -15.86
N ASP A 286 7.73 16.04 -16.39
CA ASP A 286 8.85 15.47 -15.64
C ASP A 286 9.90 16.55 -15.34
N ARG A 287 10.29 16.71 -14.09
CA ARG A 287 11.29 17.65 -13.56
C ARG A 287 12.45 16.94 -12.87
N GLY A 288 12.73 15.68 -13.20
CA GLY A 288 13.83 14.88 -12.67
C GLY A 288 13.43 14.11 -11.38
N ASP A 289 13.48 14.77 -10.22
CA ASP A 289 13.03 14.22 -8.93
C ASP A 289 11.64 14.75 -8.49
N ALA A 290 10.96 15.44 -9.41
CA ALA A 290 9.64 16.02 -9.22
C ALA A 290 8.79 15.88 -10.49
N VAL A 291 7.48 16.02 -10.36
CA VAL A 291 6.52 16.08 -11.47
C VAL A 291 5.62 17.28 -11.28
N LEU A 292 5.53 18.14 -12.30
CA LEU A 292 4.59 19.25 -12.32
C LEU A 292 3.28 18.78 -12.92
N VAL A 293 2.18 18.94 -12.20
CA VAL A 293 0.84 18.58 -12.65
C VAL A 293 -0.04 19.82 -12.70
N ARG A 294 -0.72 20.06 -13.82
CA ARG A 294 -1.61 21.22 -14.01
C ARG A 294 -2.87 20.82 -14.75
N ARG A 295 -4.02 21.24 -14.25
CA ARG A 295 -5.29 21.17 -14.95
C ARG A 295 -5.97 22.54 -14.96
N SER A 296 -6.31 23.04 -16.14
CA SER A 296 -7.00 24.31 -16.33
C SER A 296 -8.27 24.21 -17.18
N GLY A 297 -8.49 23.05 -17.82
CA GLY A 297 -9.65 22.78 -18.70
C GLY A 297 -10.52 21.63 -18.21
N PRO A 298 -11.57 21.30 -18.96
CA PRO A 298 -12.43 20.16 -18.66
C PRO A 298 -11.66 18.85 -18.87
N LEU A 299 -12.01 17.84 -18.04
CA LEU A 299 -11.46 16.52 -18.19
C LEU A 299 -12.14 15.76 -19.33
N GLN A 300 -11.36 14.97 -20.06
CA GLN A 300 -11.83 14.08 -21.11
C GLN A 300 -11.88 12.63 -20.60
N LYS A 301 -12.79 11.85 -21.16
CA LYS A 301 -12.88 10.42 -20.87
C LYS A 301 -11.58 9.68 -21.23
N THR A 302 -11.27 8.63 -20.50
CA THR A 302 -10.28 7.62 -20.89
C THR A 302 -10.69 6.26 -20.33
N ASN A 303 -10.19 5.19 -20.94
CA ASN A 303 -10.37 3.84 -20.42
C ASN A 303 -9.13 3.42 -19.61
N VAL A 304 -9.36 2.78 -18.48
CA VAL A 304 -8.31 2.31 -17.59
C VAL A 304 -8.44 0.79 -17.40
N LYS A 305 -7.33 0.09 -17.54
CA LYS A 305 -7.22 -1.33 -17.25
C LYS A 305 -6.12 -1.53 -16.23
N THR A 306 -6.46 -2.07 -15.06
CA THR A 306 -5.44 -2.39 -14.07
C THR A 306 -4.65 -3.63 -14.49
N MET A 307 -3.35 -3.58 -14.29
CA MET A 307 -2.43 -4.66 -14.64
C MET A 307 -1.22 -4.64 -13.69
N PRO A 308 -0.52 -5.78 -13.53
CA PRO A 308 0.80 -5.77 -12.90
C PRO A 308 1.74 -4.75 -13.55
N TYR A 309 2.67 -4.20 -12.76
CA TYR A 309 3.64 -3.22 -13.23
C TYR A 309 4.40 -3.73 -14.48
N PRO A 310 4.64 -2.89 -15.52
CA PRO A 310 4.43 -1.44 -15.58
C PRO A 310 3.03 -0.98 -16.02
N GLY A 311 2.01 -1.83 -15.95
CA GLY A 311 0.63 -1.45 -16.21
C GLY A 311 0.05 -0.53 -15.14
N PHE A 312 -1.19 -0.07 -15.34
CA PHE A 312 -1.86 0.82 -14.40
C PHE A 312 -2.12 0.12 -13.07
N PRO A 313 -1.61 0.64 -11.93
CA PRO A 313 -1.66 -0.07 -10.65
C PRO A 313 -3.09 -0.11 -10.11
N THR A 314 -3.50 -1.28 -9.65
CA THR A 314 -4.80 -1.46 -8.98
C THR A 314 -4.97 -0.54 -7.76
N ASP A 315 -3.87 -0.14 -7.10
CA ASP A 315 -3.89 0.80 -5.97
C ASP A 315 -4.23 2.24 -6.36
N MET A 316 -4.26 2.56 -7.66
CA MET A 316 -4.74 3.84 -8.19
C MET A 316 -6.13 3.76 -8.83
N GLN A 317 -6.74 2.56 -8.89
CA GLN A 317 -8.02 2.35 -9.54
C GLN A 317 -9.17 3.17 -8.89
N PRO A 318 -9.35 3.20 -7.56
CA PRO A 318 -10.40 4.04 -6.96
C PRO A 318 -10.18 5.54 -7.19
N GLN A 319 -8.92 6.02 -7.10
CA GLN A 319 -8.59 7.43 -7.29
C GLN A 319 -8.88 7.90 -8.71
N ILE A 320 -8.49 7.10 -9.73
CA ILE A 320 -8.77 7.47 -11.12
C ILE A 320 -10.26 7.41 -11.42
N ALA A 321 -11.01 6.48 -10.83
CA ALA A 321 -12.46 6.40 -10.98
C ALA A 321 -13.16 7.66 -10.42
N ALA A 322 -12.68 8.21 -9.30
CA ALA A 322 -13.17 9.47 -8.74
C ALA A 322 -12.93 10.63 -9.71
N VAL A 323 -11.77 10.70 -10.36
CA VAL A 323 -11.47 11.72 -11.38
C VAL A 323 -12.34 11.55 -12.63
N LEU A 324 -12.53 10.31 -13.09
CA LEU A 324 -13.37 9.99 -14.26
C LEU A 324 -14.85 10.31 -14.04
N ALA A 325 -15.31 10.37 -12.79
CA ALA A 325 -16.70 10.68 -12.47
C ALA A 325 -17.16 12.07 -12.96
N THR A 326 -16.21 12.98 -13.23
CA THR A 326 -16.49 14.32 -13.80
C THR A 326 -15.86 14.54 -15.19
N ALA A 327 -15.31 13.49 -15.80
CA ALA A 327 -14.72 13.58 -17.14
C ALA A 327 -15.81 13.53 -18.22
N GLN A 328 -15.68 14.36 -19.25
CA GLN A 328 -16.67 14.43 -20.35
C GLN A 328 -16.71 13.12 -21.14
N GLY A 329 -17.86 12.49 -21.21
CA GLY A 329 -18.13 11.24 -21.94
C GLY A 329 -18.12 10.01 -21.04
N THR A 330 -18.08 8.83 -21.65
CA THR A 330 -18.16 7.53 -20.97
C THR A 330 -16.78 6.87 -20.91
N SER A 331 -16.35 6.54 -19.71
CA SER A 331 -15.09 5.83 -19.42
C SER A 331 -15.36 4.41 -18.94
N ILE A 332 -14.44 3.50 -19.22
CA ILE A 332 -14.49 2.11 -18.75
C ILE A 332 -13.27 1.85 -17.88
N VAL A 333 -13.52 1.37 -16.66
CA VAL A 333 -12.49 0.90 -15.74
C VAL A 333 -12.59 -0.63 -15.63
N ASN A 334 -11.54 -1.32 -16.04
CA ASN A 334 -11.45 -2.78 -15.96
C ASN A 334 -10.44 -3.18 -14.90
N GLU A 335 -10.91 -3.84 -13.82
CA GLU A 335 -10.08 -4.33 -12.72
C GLU A 335 -9.67 -5.78 -12.97
N ASN A 336 -8.38 -6.02 -13.27
CA ASN A 336 -7.88 -7.36 -13.58
C ASN A 336 -7.00 -7.98 -12.49
N VAL A 337 -6.77 -7.25 -11.40
CA VAL A 337 -5.92 -7.72 -10.29
C VAL A 337 -6.75 -8.28 -9.14
N TRP A 338 -7.90 -7.64 -8.85
CA TRP A 338 -8.76 -8.01 -7.73
C TRP A 338 -10.20 -8.27 -8.14
N ASN A 339 -10.83 -9.27 -7.51
CA ASN A 339 -12.21 -9.67 -7.83
C ASN A 339 -13.29 -8.73 -7.27
N SER A 340 -12.99 -7.89 -6.27
CA SER A 340 -14.02 -7.14 -5.54
C SER A 340 -13.51 -5.75 -5.12
N ARG A 341 -13.04 -4.95 -6.09
CA ARG A 341 -12.46 -3.64 -5.77
C ARG A 341 -13.35 -2.45 -6.12
N PHE A 342 -14.66 -2.63 -6.21
CA PHE A 342 -15.62 -1.59 -6.57
C PHE A 342 -16.54 -1.14 -5.43
N LYS A 343 -16.28 -1.51 -4.18
CA LYS A 343 -17.11 -1.14 -3.02
C LYS A 343 -17.28 0.37 -2.83
N TYR A 344 -16.28 1.17 -3.22
CA TYR A 344 -16.32 2.63 -3.13
C TYR A 344 -17.33 3.27 -4.10
N ILE A 345 -17.81 2.54 -5.10
CA ILE A 345 -18.77 3.06 -6.10
C ILE A 345 -20.07 3.50 -5.44
N ASP A 346 -20.53 2.80 -4.42
CA ASP A 346 -21.76 3.18 -3.71
C ASP A 346 -21.59 4.54 -3.00
N GLU A 347 -20.39 4.83 -2.49
CA GLU A 347 -20.09 6.12 -1.89
C GLU A 347 -20.00 7.23 -2.96
N LEU A 348 -19.39 6.96 -4.13
CA LEU A 348 -19.40 7.92 -5.24
C LEU A 348 -20.81 8.20 -5.77
N LYS A 349 -21.68 7.18 -5.81
CA LYS A 349 -23.10 7.37 -6.17
C LYS A 349 -23.84 8.26 -5.19
N ARG A 350 -23.52 8.21 -3.88
CA ARG A 350 -24.07 9.15 -2.88
C ARG A 350 -23.68 10.59 -3.19
N MET A 351 -22.53 10.80 -3.82
CA MET A 351 -22.06 12.11 -4.29
C MET A 351 -22.59 12.47 -5.68
N GLY A 352 -23.50 11.68 -6.27
CA GLY A 352 -24.14 11.95 -7.55
C GLY A 352 -23.39 11.41 -8.77
N ALA A 353 -22.36 10.57 -8.61
CA ALA A 353 -21.67 9.96 -9.73
C ALA A 353 -22.57 8.95 -10.49
N ASN A 354 -22.50 8.95 -11.81
CA ASN A 354 -23.17 7.98 -12.68
C ASN A 354 -22.21 6.84 -13.02
N ILE A 355 -22.22 5.79 -12.20
CA ILE A 355 -21.33 4.65 -12.31
C ILE A 355 -22.12 3.36 -12.19
N GLN A 356 -21.86 2.42 -13.10
CA GLN A 356 -22.40 1.06 -13.06
C GLN A 356 -21.23 0.08 -13.07
N ALA A 357 -21.23 -0.86 -12.13
CA ALA A 357 -20.21 -1.91 -12.07
C ALA A 357 -20.87 -3.29 -12.19
N ASP A 358 -20.25 -4.14 -13.01
CA ASP A 358 -20.61 -5.55 -13.14
C ASP A 358 -19.31 -6.38 -13.22
N GLY A 359 -19.17 -7.31 -12.29
CA GLY A 359 -17.96 -8.14 -12.15
C GLY A 359 -16.68 -7.30 -12.02
N HIS A 360 -15.85 -7.35 -13.04
CA HIS A 360 -14.56 -6.66 -13.09
C HIS A 360 -14.58 -5.33 -13.86
N VAL A 361 -15.74 -4.88 -14.32
CA VAL A 361 -15.88 -3.71 -15.18
C VAL A 361 -16.77 -2.67 -14.52
N ALA A 362 -16.31 -1.42 -14.48
CA ALA A 362 -17.13 -0.28 -14.15
C ALA A 362 -17.24 0.64 -15.37
N VAL A 363 -18.47 1.05 -15.70
CA VAL A 363 -18.79 2.06 -16.71
C VAL A 363 -19.12 3.35 -15.97
N ILE A 364 -18.38 4.40 -16.28
CA ILE A 364 -18.49 5.71 -15.65
C ILE A 364 -18.92 6.72 -16.71
N GLU A 365 -20.09 7.27 -16.56
CA GLU A 365 -20.55 8.39 -17.36
C GLU A 365 -20.30 9.68 -16.58
N GLY A 366 -19.47 10.56 -17.12
CA GLY A 366 -19.07 11.77 -16.40
C GLY A 366 -20.25 12.71 -16.18
N VAL A 367 -20.38 13.21 -14.95
CA VAL A 367 -21.34 14.23 -14.56
C VAL A 367 -20.67 15.59 -14.50
N GLU A 368 -21.45 16.65 -14.59
CA GLU A 368 -20.93 18.02 -14.58
C GLU A 368 -20.25 18.34 -13.24
N HIS A 369 -20.90 17.98 -12.12
CA HIS A 369 -20.40 18.18 -10.76
C HIS A 369 -20.80 17.01 -9.86
N LEU A 370 -19.91 16.64 -8.94
CA LEU A 370 -20.25 15.84 -7.78
C LEU A 370 -20.83 16.75 -6.69
N GLN A 371 -21.65 16.20 -5.82
CA GLN A 371 -22.22 16.90 -4.66
C GLN A 371 -21.56 16.40 -3.37
N GLY A 372 -21.23 17.32 -2.49
CA GLY A 372 -20.78 16.99 -1.14
C GLY A 372 -21.83 16.18 -0.38
N ALA A 373 -21.41 15.10 0.27
CA ALA A 373 -22.31 14.20 0.99
C ALA A 373 -21.57 13.54 2.17
N PRO A 374 -22.30 13.00 3.15
CA PRO A 374 -21.74 12.07 4.11
C PRO A 374 -21.37 10.75 3.42
N VAL A 375 -20.07 10.38 3.47
CA VAL A 375 -19.50 9.18 2.87
C VAL A 375 -18.52 8.52 3.84
N GLN A 376 -18.11 7.29 3.53
CA GLN A 376 -17.17 6.57 4.38
C GLN A 376 -16.00 5.97 3.57
N ALA A 377 -14.84 5.89 4.20
CA ALA A 377 -13.71 5.16 3.66
C ALA A 377 -13.96 3.66 3.84
N CYS A 378 -14.16 2.93 2.73
CA CYS A 378 -14.34 1.47 2.77
C CYS A 378 -13.01 0.74 2.98
N ASP A 379 -11.91 1.36 2.57
CA ASP A 379 -10.53 0.91 2.68
C ASP A 379 -9.56 2.08 2.44
N LEU A 380 -8.25 1.80 2.51
CA LEU A 380 -7.19 2.79 2.33
C LEU A 380 -7.33 3.59 1.01
N ARG A 381 -7.48 2.90 -0.13
CA ARG A 381 -7.47 3.54 -1.46
C ARG A 381 -8.85 4.12 -1.83
N ALA A 382 -9.90 3.46 -1.38
CA ALA A 382 -11.25 3.99 -1.45
C ALA A 382 -11.40 5.29 -0.65
N GLY A 383 -10.81 5.35 0.55
CA GLY A 383 -10.77 6.57 1.36
C GLY A 383 -10.07 7.73 0.64
N ALA A 384 -8.92 7.48 0.04
CA ALA A 384 -8.21 8.47 -0.77
C ALA A 384 -9.05 8.94 -1.98
N ALA A 385 -9.79 8.03 -2.63
CA ALA A 385 -10.70 8.37 -3.72
C ALA A 385 -11.84 9.27 -3.25
N MET A 386 -12.39 9.04 -2.03
CA MET A 386 -13.42 9.91 -1.45
C MET A 386 -12.87 11.31 -1.12
N VAL A 387 -11.61 11.41 -0.68
CA VAL A 387 -10.96 12.71 -0.51
C VAL A 387 -10.87 13.44 -1.85
N ILE A 388 -10.41 12.77 -2.91
CA ILE A 388 -10.32 13.36 -4.26
C ILE A 388 -11.70 13.81 -4.77
N ALA A 389 -12.73 12.98 -4.62
CA ALA A 389 -14.10 13.32 -4.97
C ALA A 389 -14.60 14.53 -4.18
N GLY A 390 -14.34 14.58 -2.86
CA GLY A 390 -14.70 15.70 -2.01
C GLY A 390 -14.03 17.01 -2.40
N LEU A 391 -12.78 16.98 -2.85
CA LEU A 391 -12.06 18.18 -3.31
C LEU A 391 -12.67 18.78 -4.58
N SER A 392 -13.30 17.96 -5.43
CA SER A 392 -13.94 18.42 -6.67
C SER A 392 -15.45 18.67 -6.54
N ALA A 393 -16.08 18.22 -5.45
CA ALA A 393 -17.51 18.30 -5.26
C ALA A 393 -17.99 19.73 -4.93
N GLU A 394 -19.24 20.04 -5.25
CA GLU A 394 -19.91 21.23 -4.75
C GLU A 394 -20.42 20.99 -3.31
N GLY A 395 -20.18 21.95 -2.42
CA GLY A 395 -20.61 21.86 -1.04
C GLY A 395 -19.60 21.18 -0.11
N VAL A 396 -20.08 20.44 0.89
CA VAL A 396 -19.27 19.86 1.95
C VAL A 396 -19.40 18.35 1.96
N THR A 397 -18.28 17.66 1.94
CA THR A 397 -18.19 16.20 2.11
C THR A 397 -17.73 15.88 3.53
N GLU A 398 -18.46 14.99 4.20
CA GLU A 398 -18.12 14.47 5.53
C GLU A 398 -17.65 13.03 5.38
N LEU A 399 -16.33 12.81 5.50
CA LEU A 399 -15.71 11.50 5.31
C LEU A 399 -15.42 10.84 6.65
N SER A 400 -16.10 9.74 6.93
CA SER A 400 -15.90 8.92 8.11
C SER A 400 -14.95 7.72 7.84
N GLN A 401 -14.60 6.95 8.87
CA GLN A 401 -13.69 5.79 8.81
C GLN A 401 -12.28 6.15 8.30
N VAL A 402 -11.80 7.36 8.59
CA VAL A 402 -10.54 7.89 8.07
C VAL A 402 -9.30 7.16 8.58
N GLN A 403 -9.43 6.35 9.64
CA GLN A 403 -8.36 5.47 10.11
C GLN A 403 -7.85 4.50 9.03
N PHE A 404 -8.67 4.16 8.03
CA PHE A 404 -8.21 3.38 6.88
C PHE A 404 -7.21 4.16 6.01
N ILE A 405 -7.35 5.49 5.90
CA ILE A 405 -6.45 6.36 5.13
C ILE A 405 -5.10 6.47 5.84
N GLU A 406 -5.10 6.60 7.17
CA GLU A 406 -3.91 6.75 8.01
C GLU A 406 -2.98 5.51 7.99
N ARG A 407 -3.48 4.40 7.46
CA ARG A 407 -2.68 3.19 7.24
C ARG A 407 -1.64 3.33 6.13
N GLY A 408 -1.77 4.31 5.24
CA GLY A 408 -0.90 4.41 4.09
C GLY A 408 -0.65 5.79 3.53
N TYR A 409 -1.22 6.84 4.11
CA TYR A 409 -0.95 8.23 3.75
C TYR A 409 -0.46 9.00 4.97
N GLU A 410 0.75 9.51 4.88
CA GLU A 410 1.34 10.34 5.91
C GLU A 410 0.87 11.78 5.76
N ASP A 411 0.32 12.37 6.85
CA ASP A 411 -0.07 13.79 6.93
C ASP A 411 -0.95 14.26 5.76
N LEU A 412 -1.85 13.41 5.26
CA LEU A 412 -2.65 13.71 4.05
C LEU A 412 -3.38 15.05 4.16
N VAL A 413 -4.02 15.31 5.30
CA VAL A 413 -4.78 16.55 5.52
C VAL A 413 -3.87 17.76 5.51
N ASP A 414 -2.75 17.72 6.20
CA ASP A 414 -1.82 18.85 6.28
C ASP A 414 -1.15 19.13 4.93
N LYS A 415 -0.75 18.08 4.20
CA LYS A 415 -0.19 18.20 2.84
C LYS A 415 -1.21 18.81 1.86
N LEU A 416 -2.48 18.38 1.91
CA LEU A 416 -3.53 18.95 1.07
C LEU A 416 -3.83 20.42 1.44
N ARG A 417 -3.88 20.75 2.72
CA ARG A 417 -4.03 22.13 3.18
C ARG A 417 -2.89 23.03 2.73
N ALA A 418 -1.67 22.52 2.75
CA ALA A 418 -0.49 23.27 2.30
C ALA A 418 -0.56 23.64 0.81
N VAL A 419 -1.32 22.91 -0.01
CA VAL A 419 -1.56 23.24 -1.42
C VAL A 419 -2.92 23.91 -1.67
N GLY A 420 -3.62 24.34 -0.62
CA GLY A 420 -4.82 25.17 -0.71
C GLY A 420 -6.17 24.44 -0.61
N ALA A 421 -6.18 23.15 -0.26
CA ALA A 421 -7.44 22.44 0.00
C ALA A 421 -8.12 22.94 1.28
N ASP A 422 -9.44 23.10 1.25
CA ASP A 422 -10.25 23.31 2.46
C ASP A 422 -10.68 21.97 3.04
N ILE A 423 -9.79 21.40 3.85
CA ILE A 423 -9.95 20.11 4.52
C ILE A 423 -9.54 20.21 5.99
N ARG A 424 -10.30 19.61 6.89
CA ARG A 424 -9.98 19.57 8.32
C ARG A 424 -10.37 18.25 8.97
N VAL A 425 -9.69 17.92 10.05
CA VAL A 425 -10.05 16.80 10.92
C VAL A 425 -10.99 17.30 12.01
N VAL A 426 -12.04 16.56 12.29
CA VAL A 426 -12.95 16.80 13.42
C VAL A 426 -13.19 15.51 14.18
N ASP A 427 -13.35 15.62 15.50
CA ASP A 427 -13.78 14.52 16.34
C ASP A 427 -15.31 14.38 16.22
N ALA A 428 -15.78 13.21 15.83
CA ALA A 428 -17.20 12.89 15.79
C ALA A 428 -17.53 11.74 16.74
N PRO A 429 -18.73 11.72 17.34
CA PRO A 429 -19.15 10.59 18.18
C PRO A 429 -19.23 9.32 17.33
N ASP A 430 -18.78 8.19 17.89
CA ASP A 430 -18.89 6.90 17.21
C ASP A 430 -20.36 6.50 17.06
N VAL A 431 -20.85 6.47 15.83
CA VAL A 431 -22.26 6.17 15.50
C VAL A 431 -22.59 4.68 15.74
N THR A 432 -21.59 3.81 15.90
CA THR A 432 -21.80 2.38 16.19
C THR A 432 -22.32 2.14 17.61
N GLU A 433 -21.95 2.97 18.58
CA GLU A 433 -22.50 2.89 19.96
C GLU A 433 -23.97 3.33 20.06
N GLN A 434 -24.46 4.18 19.15
CA GLN A 434 -25.86 4.64 19.18
C GLN A 434 -26.87 3.57 18.72
N LYS A 435 -26.45 2.56 17.96
CA LYS A 435 -27.36 1.47 17.53
C LYS A 435 -27.61 0.44 18.63
N GLU A 436 -26.68 0.25 19.56
CA GLU A 436 -26.89 -0.68 20.68
C GLU A 436 -27.74 -0.07 21.81
N ALA A 437 -27.77 1.24 21.96
CA ALA A 437 -28.57 1.94 22.96
C ALA A 437 -30.07 2.06 22.62
N HIS A 438 -30.49 1.69 21.39
CA HIS A 438 -31.90 1.76 20.96
C HIS A 438 -32.57 0.38 20.82
N ILE A 439 -31.89 -0.72 21.23
CA ILE A 439 -32.42 -2.09 21.22
C ILE A 439 -32.43 -2.68 22.66
N GLY A 440 -32.41 -1.83 23.68
CA GLY A 440 -32.56 -2.20 25.09
C GLY A 440 -33.93 -1.82 25.64
#